data_850bd435bb6f82b0c870293c2b62e6c7
#
_entry.id   850bd435bb6f82b0c870293c2b62e6c7
#
_cell.length_a   1.000
_cell.length_b   1.000
_cell.length_c   1.000
_cell.angle_alpha   90.00
_cell.angle_beta   90.00
_cell.angle_gamma   90.00
#
_symmetry.space_group_name_H-M   'P 1'
#
loop_
_entity.id
_entity.type
_entity.pdbx_description
1 polymer ?
#
loop_
_entity_poly.entity_id
_entity_poly.type
_entity_poly.pdbx_seq_one_letter_code
_entity_poly.pdbx_strand_id
1 'polypeptide(L)'
;MQRSSPHTKRSTGQKMNKPEILAPAGSFDSLTAAVRCGADAVYLGGRELNARRNAANFSDEELAQAVEYCHARGVKVYITLNTLVRDDEMETAMNAVRCACDVKADALILQDIGLTSLIRKAAPDMPLHASTQTSVQTLDGIKMLADMGFCRAVLPRELSKKEIEKIAAQSPIELEMFVHGALCMCLSGQCQLSAVLGSRSGNRGLCAQPCRLPFAADGGTGHDLSLKDMSLIEYLPELVQMGVLSFKIEGRMKRPEYVAAAVTACKKSLAGESAAEYEHTLGAIFSRSGFTSGYYNGALGRDMFGVRRKEDVTAAKDVLSPLAALYDGEQPLIRADMHLSAQVGEKAYLAVKAAGKSVFAESENAVQKAKNRAVGSEEIETRLRKCGSTQFYAGEVGIDIGDDIFLSASEINSLRRKALAMLEEKIAERSEIPFYPQEISIRRRRSQNRGYVIRVRNVSQIPSDLSYVRRVILPMGVGEELSLIHISEPTRL
;
A
#
# COMPACT_ATOMS: atom_id res chain seq x y z
N MET A 1 27.25 -33.44 -9.89
CA MET A 1 25.89 -33.38 -10.45
C MET A 1 25.41 -31.95 -10.33
N GLN A 2 25.56 -31.20 -11.41
CA GLN A 2 25.09 -29.81 -11.53
C GLN A 2 23.59 -29.83 -11.78
N ARG A 3 22.81 -29.21 -10.91
CA ARG A 3 21.38 -28.94 -11.17
C ARG A 3 21.26 -27.55 -11.80
N SER A 4 20.95 -27.55 -13.08
CA SER A 4 20.63 -26.35 -13.86
C SER A 4 19.27 -25.81 -13.45
N SER A 5 19.24 -24.55 -13.01
CA SER A 5 18.01 -23.77 -12.80
C SER A 5 17.36 -23.46 -14.14
N PRO A 6 16.04 -23.55 -14.28
CA PRO A 6 15.36 -23.11 -15.49
C PRO A 6 15.21 -21.58 -15.47
N HIS A 7 16.02 -20.87 -16.27
CA HIS A 7 15.73 -19.50 -16.65
C HIS A 7 14.47 -19.49 -17.54
N THR A 8 13.32 -19.20 -16.98
CA THR A 8 12.11 -18.92 -17.74
C THR A 8 12.25 -17.58 -18.45
N LYS A 9 12.42 -17.63 -19.77
CA LYS A 9 12.31 -16.46 -20.66
C LYS A 9 10.89 -15.89 -20.52
N ARG A 10 10.78 -14.58 -20.21
CA ARG A 10 9.49 -13.85 -20.29
C ARG A 10 8.91 -14.06 -21.69
N SER A 11 7.77 -14.73 -21.78
CA SER A 11 7.00 -14.82 -23.02
C SER A 11 6.43 -13.43 -23.35
N THR A 12 6.67 -12.97 -24.56
CA THR A 12 6.04 -11.80 -25.18
C THR A 12 4.53 -12.06 -25.29
N GLY A 13 3.77 -11.71 -24.25
CA GLY A 13 2.32 -11.96 -24.17
C GLY A 13 1.73 -11.73 -22.78
N GLN A 14 2.50 -11.14 -21.83
CA GLN A 14 1.94 -10.78 -20.53
C GLN A 14 0.87 -9.68 -20.73
N LYS A 15 -0.40 -9.97 -20.37
CA LYS A 15 -1.40 -8.94 -20.10
C LYS A 15 -0.75 -7.90 -19.22
N MET A 16 -0.70 -6.64 -19.67
CA MET A 16 -0.22 -5.54 -18.82
C MET A 16 -1.11 -5.53 -17.57
N ASN A 17 -0.52 -5.81 -16.42
CA ASN A 17 -1.23 -5.72 -15.16
C ASN A 17 -1.75 -4.29 -15.01
N LYS A 18 -3.02 -4.16 -14.61
CA LYS A 18 -3.63 -2.85 -14.36
C LYS A 18 -2.84 -2.13 -13.27
N PRO A 19 -2.54 -0.83 -13.44
CA PRO A 19 -1.91 -0.04 -12.39
C PRO A 19 -2.77 -0.04 -11.11
N GLU A 20 -2.11 -0.15 -9.95
CA GLU A 20 -2.72 -0.26 -8.63
C GLU A 20 -2.50 1.04 -7.85
N ILE A 21 -3.56 1.64 -7.32
CA ILE A 21 -3.46 2.72 -6.34
C ILE A 21 -3.54 2.11 -4.94
N LEU A 22 -2.44 2.24 -4.20
CA LEU A 22 -2.28 1.74 -2.84
C LEU A 22 -2.45 2.87 -1.83
N ALA A 23 -3.62 2.90 -1.17
CA ALA A 23 -3.99 3.95 -0.24
C ALA A 23 -3.64 3.62 1.21
N PRO A 24 -3.31 4.64 2.04
CA PRO A 24 -3.06 4.45 3.47
C PRO A 24 -4.37 4.31 4.25
N ALA A 25 -4.44 3.35 5.17
CA ALA A 25 -5.50 3.25 6.16
C ALA A 25 -4.90 3.25 7.57
N GLY A 26 -5.12 4.33 8.32
CA GLY A 26 -4.70 4.46 9.71
C GLY A 26 -5.86 4.36 10.69
N SER A 27 -7.10 4.36 10.20
CA SER A 27 -8.37 4.16 10.89
C SER A 27 -9.39 3.56 9.93
N PHE A 28 -10.51 3.08 10.45
CA PHE A 28 -11.60 2.56 9.63
C PHE A 28 -12.21 3.63 8.73
N ASP A 29 -12.31 4.88 9.19
CA ASP A 29 -12.80 6.01 8.37
C ASP A 29 -11.89 6.26 7.17
N SER A 30 -10.57 6.24 7.39
CA SER A 30 -9.59 6.40 6.29
C SER A 30 -9.63 5.23 5.31
N LEU A 31 -9.88 4.01 5.80
CA LEU A 31 -10.06 2.82 4.98
C LEU A 31 -11.32 2.96 4.11
N THR A 32 -12.44 3.37 4.71
CA THR A 32 -13.71 3.61 4.00
C THR A 32 -13.53 4.69 2.91
N ALA A 33 -12.87 5.80 3.24
CA ALA A 33 -12.59 6.85 2.27
C ALA A 33 -11.72 6.34 1.09
N ALA A 34 -10.67 5.56 1.38
CA ALA A 34 -9.82 4.96 0.35
C ALA A 34 -10.61 4.07 -0.61
N VAL A 35 -11.38 3.14 -0.06
CA VAL A 35 -12.15 2.15 -0.81
C VAL A 35 -13.23 2.81 -1.64
N ARG A 36 -14.03 3.71 -1.03
CA ARG A 36 -15.13 4.39 -1.73
C ARG A 36 -14.67 5.39 -2.79
N CYS A 37 -13.45 5.93 -2.66
CA CYS A 37 -12.84 6.74 -3.72
C CYS A 37 -12.11 5.91 -4.80
N GLY A 38 -12.14 4.58 -4.71
CA GLY A 38 -11.68 3.67 -5.76
C GLY A 38 -10.23 3.25 -5.67
N ALA A 39 -9.64 3.18 -4.47
CA ALA A 39 -8.34 2.54 -4.27
C ALA A 39 -8.40 1.07 -4.70
N ASP A 40 -7.33 0.57 -5.34
CA ASP A 40 -7.24 -0.84 -5.76
C ASP A 40 -6.67 -1.72 -4.64
N ALA A 41 -5.93 -1.10 -3.71
CA ALA A 41 -5.42 -1.73 -2.49
C ALA A 41 -5.30 -0.73 -1.35
N VAL A 42 -5.31 -1.23 -0.11
CA VAL A 42 -5.01 -0.44 1.09
C VAL A 42 -3.87 -1.07 1.87
N TYR A 43 -3.07 -0.24 2.55
CA TYR A 43 -2.09 -0.73 3.50
C TYR A 43 -2.36 -0.18 4.89
N LEU A 44 -2.32 -1.06 5.86
CA LEU A 44 -2.64 -0.78 7.25
C LEU A 44 -1.68 -1.51 8.18
N GLY A 45 -1.77 -1.27 9.47
CA GLY A 45 -0.90 -1.90 10.45
C GLY A 45 -1.67 -2.35 11.68
N GLY A 46 -1.27 -3.46 12.24
CA GLY A 46 -1.64 -3.85 13.58
C GLY A 46 -1.03 -2.90 14.64
N ARG A 47 -1.38 -3.08 15.89
CA ARG A 47 -0.93 -2.21 17.01
C ARG A 47 0.57 -2.21 17.22
N GLU A 48 1.26 -3.26 16.80
CA GLU A 48 2.69 -3.47 17.02
C GLU A 48 3.49 -3.62 15.72
N LEU A 49 4.80 -3.51 15.81
CA LEU A 49 5.78 -3.82 14.76
C LEU A 49 5.58 -3.08 13.43
N ASN A 50 5.01 -1.88 13.47
CA ASN A 50 4.84 -1.05 12.28
C ASN A 50 5.49 0.33 12.40
N ALA A 51 5.87 0.92 11.25
CA ALA A 51 6.57 2.21 11.16
C ALA A 51 5.69 3.44 11.46
N ARG A 52 4.44 3.28 11.84
CA ARG A 52 3.49 4.33 12.27
C ARG A 52 2.79 3.92 13.56
N ARG A 53 3.57 3.61 14.59
CA ARG A 53 3.06 3.17 15.90
C ARG A 53 2.07 4.15 16.54
N ASN A 54 2.20 5.44 16.25
CA ASN A 54 1.31 6.50 16.75
C ASN A 54 0.02 6.70 15.91
N ALA A 55 -0.21 5.95 14.83
CA ALA A 55 -1.52 5.89 14.18
C ALA A 55 -2.50 5.13 15.09
N ALA A 56 -3.80 5.22 14.84
CA ALA A 56 -4.79 4.47 15.59
C ALA A 56 -4.50 2.95 15.48
N ASN A 57 -4.07 2.49 14.29
CA ASN A 57 -3.81 1.10 13.97
C ASN A 57 -5.04 0.20 14.27
N PHE A 58 -4.96 -1.07 13.93
CA PHE A 58 -6.09 -2.00 14.02
C PHE A 58 -5.80 -3.10 15.04
N SER A 59 -6.80 -3.50 15.84
CA SER A 59 -6.76 -4.75 16.59
C SER A 59 -6.92 -5.94 15.63
N ASP A 60 -6.74 -7.17 16.12
CA ASP A 60 -6.89 -8.36 15.28
C ASP A 60 -8.34 -8.51 14.76
N GLU A 61 -9.34 -8.14 15.57
CA GLU A 61 -10.76 -8.12 15.20
C GLU A 61 -11.04 -7.01 14.17
N GLU A 62 -10.46 -5.82 14.37
CA GLU A 62 -10.58 -4.71 13.43
C GLU A 62 -9.87 -5.03 12.10
N LEU A 63 -8.75 -5.79 12.12
CA LEU A 63 -8.09 -6.29 10.92
C LEU A 63 -8.99 -7.23 10.13
N ALA A 64 -9.67 -8.16 10.81
CA ALA A 64 -10.60 -9.07 10.15
C ALA A 64 -11.75 -8.30 9.47
N GLN A 65 -12.37 -7.35 10.18
CA GLN A 65 -13.43 -6.51 9.63
C GLN A 65 -12.94 -5.64 8.44
N ALA A 66 -11.72 -5.08 8.54
CA ALA A 66 -11.13 -4.27 7.48
C ALA A 66 -10.86 -5.10 6.22
N VAL A 67 -10.34 -6.32 6.38
CA VAL A 67 -10.09 -7.24 5.27
C VAL A 67 -11.40 -7.67 4.61
N GLU A 68 -12.40 -8.06 5.38
CA GLU A 68 -13.73 -8.44 4.87
C GLU A 68 -14.37 -7.29 4.09
N TYR A 69 -14.37 -6.07 4.66
CA TYR A 69 -14.91 -4.87 4.03
C TYR A 69 -14.22 -4.57 2.68
N CYS A 70 -12.90 -4.66 2.63
CA CYS A 70 -12.11 -4.42 1.42
C CYS A 70 -12.35 -5.52 0.38
N HIS A 71 -12.28 -6.78 0.78
CA HIS A 71 -12.43 -7.92 -0.12
C HIS A 71 -13.81 -7.96 -0.78
N ALA A 72 -14.87 -7.64 -0.03
CA ALA A 72 -16.23 -7.52 -0.56
C ALA A 72 -16.31 -6.49 -1.71
N ARG A 73 -15.41 -5.49 -1.72
CA ARG A 73 -15.32 -4.44 -2.74
C ARG A 73 -14.21 -4.67 -3.76
N GLY A 74 -13.59 -5.87 -3.74
CA GLY A 74 -12.51 -6.22 -4.66
C GLY A 74 -11.19 -5.49 -4.39
N VAL A 75 -11.05 -4.86 -3.24
CA VAL A 75 -9.85 -4.11 -2.81
C VAL A 75 -8.92 -5.04 -2.02
N LYS A 76 -7.62 -5.01 -2.33
CA LYS A 76 -6.61 -5.79 -1.63
C LYS A 76 -6.17 -5.14 -0.32
N VAL A 77 -5.70 -5.95 0.63
CA VAL A 77 -5.22 -5.48 1.93
C VAL A 77 -3.79 -5.95 2.18
N TYR A 78 -2.88 -5.00 2.42
CA TYR A 78 -1.49 -5.27 2.75
C TYR A 78 -1.19 -4.87 4.20
N ILE A 79 -0.78 -5.83 5.02
CA ILE A 79 -0.48 -5.60 6.44
C ILE A 79 1.00 -5.24 6.60
N THR A 80 1.28 -4.17 7.35
CA THR A 80 2.65 -3.71 7.58
C THR A 80 3.27 -4.33 8.83
N LEU A 81 4.36 -5.07 8.66
CA LEU A 81 5.32 -5.50 9.68
C LEU A 81 6.69 -4.91 9.32
N ASN A 82 6.76 -3.60 9.15
CA ASN A 82 7.85 -2.91 8.49
C ASN A 82 8.79 -2.18 9.46
N THR A 83 9.12 -2.84 10.56
CA THR A 83 10.18 -2.46 11.49
C THR A 83 11.14 -3.61 11.67
N LEU A 84 12.38 -3.32 12.14
CA LEU A 84 13.28 -4.37 12.60
C LEU A 84 12.72 -5.03 13.86
N VAL A 85 12.88 -6.34 13.99
CA VAL A 85 12.36 -7.14 15.09
C VAL A 85 13.52 -7.54 16.01
N ARG A 86 13.35 -7.35 17.30
CA ARG A 86 14.30 -7.81 18.30
C ARG A 86 14.04 -9.28 18.66
N ASP A 87 15.04 -9.92 19.26
CA ASP A 87 14.94 -11.31 19.70
C ASP A 87 13.73 -11.55 20.64
N ASP A 88 13.46 -10.60 21.53
CA ASP A 88 12.34 -10.67 22.49
C ASP A 88 10.97 -10.32 21.87
N GLU A 89 10.93 -9.90 20.61
CA GLU A 89 9.71 -9.58 19.86
C GLU A 89 9.37 -10.65 18.79
N MET A 90 10.20 -11.68 18.64
CA MET A 90 10.02 -12.68 17.58
C MET A 90 8.70 -13.44 17.66
N GLU A 91 8.27 -13.79 18.88
CA GLU A 91 6.99 -14.45 19.11
C GLU A 91 5.81 -13.54 18.70
N THR A 92 5.85 -12.27 19.11
CA THR A 92 4.87 -11.24 18.70
C THR A 92 4.84 -11.09 17.18
N ALA A 93 6.00 -11.08 16.52
CA ALA A 93 6.08 -10.97 15.07
C ALA A 93 5.44 -12.18 14.38
N MET A 94 5.70 -13.39 14.85
CA MET A 94 5.11 -14.60 14.26
C MET A 94 3.61 -14.72 14.53
N ASN A 95 3.12 -14.23 15.69
CA ASN A 95 1.69 -14.14 15.95
C ASN A 95 1.00 -13.14 15.01
N ALA A 96 1.62 -11.99 14.71
CA ALA A 96 1.10 -11.06 13.72
C ALA A 96 1.10 -11.65 12.29
N VAL A 97 2.08 -12.47 11.93
CA VAL A 97 2.08 -13.22 10.66
C VAL A 97 0.93 -14.22 10.61
N ARG A 98 0.70 -14.96 11.70
CA ARG A 98 -0.43 -15.89 11.79
C ARG A 98 -1.76 -15.15 11.64
N CYS A 99 -1.96 -14.06 12.37
CA CYS A 99 -3.16 -13.22 12.24
C CYS A 99 -3.37 -12.78 10.78
N ALA A 100 -2.32 -12.34 10.08
CA ALA A 100 -2.41 -11.95 8.68
C ALA A 100 -2.82 -13.13 7.77
N CYS A 101 -2.39 -14.37 8.06
CA CYS A 101 -2.84 -15.57 7.35
C CYS A 101 -4.32 -15.86 7.65
N ASP A 102 -4.70 -15.82 8.92
CA ASP A 102 -6.07 -16.13 9.39
C ASP A 102 -7.11 -15.16 8.77
N VAL A 103 -6.78 -13.86 8.69
CA VAL A 103 -7.64 -12.86 8.04
C VAL A 103 -7.51 -12.86 6.51
N LYS A 104 -6.65 -13.69 5.93
CA LYS A 104 -6.42 -13.82 4.48
C LYS A 104 -5.94 -12.52 3.83
N ALA A 105 -5.02 -11.82 4.48
CA ALA A 105 -4.40 -10.61 3.91
C ALA A 105 -3.70 -10.94 2.58
N ASP A 106 -3.74 -10.00 1.64
CA ASP A 106 -3.19 -10.22 0.29
C ASP A 106 -1.65 -10.12 0.25
N ALA A 107 -1.01 -9.46 1.22
CA ALA A 107 0.45 -9.46 1.39
C ALA A 107 0.89 -8.91 2.75
N LEU A 108 2.15 -9.18 3.11
CA LEU A 108 2.87 -8.52 4.20
C LEU A 108 3.92 -7.56 3.65
N ILE A 109 3.97 -6.34 4.21
CA ILE A 109 5.02 -5.36 3.90
C ILE A 109 6.08 -5.43 5.01
N LEU A 110 7.30 -5.88 4.68
CA LEU A 110 8.36 -6.23 5.63
C LEU A 110 9.60 -5.36 5.49
N GLN A 111 10.30 -5.14 6.61
CA GLN A 111 11.65 -4.57 6.62
C GLN A 111 12.70 -5.61 7.05
N ASP A 112 12.38 -6.46 8.02
CA ASP A 112 13.34 -7.37 8.65
C ASP A 112 13.63 -8.58 7.76
N ILE A 113 14.87 -8.69 7.30
CA ILE A 113 15.34 -9.76 6.41
C ILE A 113 15.42 -11.11 7.17
N GLY A 114 15.78 -11.08 8.46
CA GLY A 114 15.81 -12.27 9.29
C GLY A 114 14.42 -12.89 9.47
N LEU A 115 13.43 -12.05 9.75
CA LEU A 115 12.02 -12.45 9.86
C LEU A 115 11.50 -13.05 8.54
N THR A 116 11.91 -12.52 7.39
CA THR A 116 11.52 -13.05 6.07
C THR A 116 11.80 -14.54 5.94
N SER A 117 12.96 -14.98 6.39
CA SER A 117 13.36 -16.39 6.34
C SER A 117 12.44 -17.31 7.17
N LEU A 118 11.97 -16.82 8.33
CA LEU A 118 11.01 -17.56 9.16
C LEU A 118 9.61 -17.57 8.53
N ILE A 119 9.17 -16.44 7.99
CA ILE A 119 7.86 -16.35 7.32
C ILE A 119 7.80 -17.28 6.12
N ARG A 120 8.87 -17.38 5.31
CA ARG A 120 8.91 -18.32 4.17
C ARG A 120 8.73 -19.78 4.58
N LYS A 121 9.10 -20.14 5.81
CA LYS A 121 8.86 -21.49 6.36
C LYS A 121 7.46 -21.64 6.98
N ALA A 122 7.01 -20.60 7.69
CA ALA A 122 5.74 -20.63 8.41
C ALA A 122 4.53 -20.40 7.51
N ALA A 123 4.64 -19.50 6.53
CA ALA A 123 3.58 -19.11 5.60
C ALA A 123 4.16 -18.99 4.17
N PRO A 124 4.48 -20.11 3.50
CA PRO A 124 5.15 -20.09 2.20
C PRO A 124 4.33 -19.39 1.11
N ASP A 125 3.01 -19.44 1.21
CA ASP A 125 2.08 -18.87 0.23
C ASP A 125 1.76 -17.40 0.48
N MET A 126 2.18 -16.82 1.62
CA MET A 126 1.98 -15.40 1.93
C MET A 126 2.85 -14.52 1.02
N PRO A 127 2.27 -13.65 0.20
CA PRO A 127 3.05 -12.70 -0.61
C PRO A 127 3.81 -11.70 0.27
N LEU A 128 5.07 -11.42 -0.08
CA LEU A 128 5.93 -10.50 0.67
C LEU A 128 6.32 -9.30 -0.19
N HIS A 129 6.08 -8.10 0.32
CA HIS A 129 6.51 -6.84 -0.26
C HIS A 129 7.63 -6.24 0.58
N ALA A 130 8.77 -5.93 -0.04
CA ALA A 130 9.88 -5.28 0.67
C ALA A 130 9.55 -3.81 0.90
N SER A 131 9.54 -3.41 2.17
CA SER A 131 9.28 -2.02 2.57
C SER A 131 10.36 -1.07 2.02
N THR A 132 10.02 0.19 1.78
CA THR A 132 11.02 1.25 1.52
C THR A 132 12.05 1.36 2.65
N GLN A 133 11.74 0.90 3.85
CA GLN A 133 12.66 0.87 4.98
C GLN A 133 13.78 -0.17 4.85
N THR A 134 13.72 -1.09 3.88
CA THR A 134 14.86 -1.95 3.51
C THR A 134 16.00 -1.17 2.87
N SER A 135 15.75 0.08 2.48
CA SER A 135 16.73 0.99 1.84
C SER A 135 17.36 0.45 0.55
N VAL A 136 16.63 -0.37 -0.20
CA VAL A 136 17.12 -0.94 -1.45
C VAL A 136 16.94 0.06 -2.59
N GLN A 137 18.06 0.50 -3.18
CA GLN A 137 18.15 1.56 -4.19
C GLN A 137 18.78 1.11 -5.51
N THR A 138 19.13 -0.17 -5.62
CA THR A 138 19.86 -0.69 -6.79
C THR A 138 19.21 -1.93 -7.36
N LEU A 139 19.45 -2.19 -8.64
CA LEU A 139 18.95 -3.40 -9.29
C LEU A 139 19.46 -4.68 -8.61
N ASP A 140 20.70 -4.70 -8.15
CA ASP A 140 21.25 -5.89 -7.47
C ASP A 140 20.56 -6.12 -6.11
N GLY A 141 20.23 -5.04 -5.39
CA GLY A 141 19.41 -5.13 -4.19
C GLY A 141 18.01 -5.69 -4.49
N ILE A 142 17.37 -5.26 -5.58
CA ILE A 142 16.07 -5.80 -6.03
C ILE A 142 16.16 -7.29 -6.38
N LYS A 143 17.23 -7.72 -7.08
CA LYS A 143 17.47 -9.14 -7.38
C LYS A 143 17.65 -9.97 -6.10
N MET A 144 18.41 -9.45 -5.13
CA MET A 144 18.57 -10.09 -3.83
C MET A 144 17.23 -10.24 -3.10
N LEU A 145 16.37 -9.24 -3.12
CA LEU A 145 15.02 -9.35 -2.55
C LEU A 145 14.18 -10.43 -3.26
N ALA A 146 14.28 -10.51 -4.58
CA ALA A 146 13.61 -11.57 -5.35
C ALA A 146 14.10 -12.97 -4.95
N ASP A 147 15.43 -13.16 -4.79
CA ASP A 147 16.03 -14.42 -4.34
C ASP A 147 15.59 -14.80 -2.91
N MET A 148 15.28 -13.81 -2.08
CA MET A 148 14.72 -14.00 -0.74
C MET A 148 13.20 -14.30 -0.75
N GLY A 149 12.56 -14.29 -1.91
CA GLY A 149 11.15 -14.61 -2.08
C GLY A 149 10.19 -13.41 -1.97
N PHE A 150 10.69 -12.18 -2.01
CA PHE A 150 9.80 -11.03 -2.19
C PHE A 150 9.24 -10.99 -3.61
N CYS A 151 7.96 -10.64 -3.75
CA CYS A 151 7.31 -10.49 -5.05
C CYS A 151 7.16 -9.01 -5.49
N ARG A 152 7.38 -8.07 -4.56
CA ARG A 152 7.31 -6.63 -4.80
C ARG A 152 8.34 -5.88 -3.95
N ALA A 153 8.89 -4.79 -4.49
CA ALA A 153 9.77 -3.87 -3.76
C ALA A 153 9.25 -2.44 -3.82
N VAL A 154 9.18 -1.78 -2.66
CA VAL A 154 8.83 -0.37 -2.54
C VAL A 154 10.11 0.45 -2.69
N LEU A 155 10.24 1.13 -3.81
CA LEU A 155 11.40 1.98 -4.11
C LEU A 155 11.46 3.18 -3.15
N PRO A 156 12.67 3.61 -2.75
CA PRO A 156 12.87 4.83 -1.99
C PRO A 156 12.44 6.08 -2.77
N ARG A 157 12.02 7.11 -2.04
CA ARG A 157 11.52 8.38 -2.63
C ARG A 157 12.62 9.26 -3.20
N GLU A 158 13.85 9.01 -2.81
CA GLU A 158 15.04 9.77 -3.19
C GLU A 158 15.64 9.34 -4.54
N LEU A 159 15.06 8.36 -5.23
CA LEU A 159 15.50 7.93 -6.55
C LEU A 159 15.07 8.92 -7.65
N SER A 160 15.96 9.18 -8.57
CA SER A 160 15.69 9.94 -9.78
C SER A 160 14.98 9.08 -10.85
N LYS A 161 14.30 9.74 -11.79
CA LYS A 161 13.67 9.09 -12.95
C LYS A 161 14.62 8.11 -13.65
N LYS A 162 15.87 8.53 -13.92
CA LYS A 162 16.89 7.70 -14.61
C LYS A 162 17.25 6.42 -13.82
N GLU A 163 17.29 6.50 -12.49
CA GLU A 163 17.55 5.33 -11.65
C GLU A 163 16.37 4.39 -11.65
N ILE A 164 15.14 4.92 -11.57
CA ILE A 164 13.91 4.14 -11.63
C ILE A 164 13.80 3.40 -12.96
N GLU A 165 14.05 4.09 -14.10
CA GLU A 165 14.08 3.48 -15.44
C GLU A 165 15.03 2.30 -15.52
N LYS A 166 16.28 2.46 -15.01
CA LYS A 166 17.28 1.39 -15.00
C LYS A 166 16.83 0.17 -14.18
N ILE A 167 16.21 0.41 -13.02
CA ILE A 167 15.72 -0.66 -12.15
C ILE A 167 14.51 -1.33 -12.82
N ALA A 168 13.54 -0.56 -13.30
CA ALA A 168 12.30 -1.06 -13.88
C ALA A 168 12.52 -1.92 -15.12
N ALA A 169 13.48 -1.53 -15.97
CA ALA A 169 13.83 -2.27 -17.19
C ALA A 169 14.26 -3.73 -16.93
N GLN A 170 14.80 -4.04 -15.76
CA GLN A 170 15.42 -5.33 -15.45
C GLN A 170 14.91 -5.96 -14.14
N SER A 171 13.96 -5.34 -13.46
CA SER A 171 13.43 -5.87 -12.19
C SER A 171 12.78 -7.24 -12.39
N PRO A 172 13.15 -8.27 -11.62
CA PRO A 172 12.51 -9.58 -11.65
C PRO A 172 11.18 -9.61 -10.88
N ILE A 173 10.89 -8.58 -10.06
CA ILE A 173 9.71 -8.46 -9.21
C ILE A 173 8.97 -7.15 -9.48
N GLU A 174 7.73 -7.04 -9.00
CA GLU A 174 6.94 -5.82 -9.13
C GLU A 174 7.59 -4.65 -8.39
N LEU A 175 7.43 -3.45 -8.95
CA LEU A 175 7.89 -2.21 -8.33
C LEU A 175 6.73 -1.36 -7.86
N GLU A 176 6.87 -0.84 -6.66
CA GLU A 176 5.94 0.09 -6.01
C GLU A 176 6.66 1.39 -5.70
N MET A 177 6.01 2.53 -5.91
CA MET A 177 6.56 3.84 -5.60
C MET A 177 5.58 4.67 -4.78
N PHE A 178 6.11 5.45 -3.84
CA PHE A 178 5.34 6.54 -3.28
C PHE A 178 5.17 7.65 -4.32
N VAL A 179 3.93 8.13 -4.47
CA VAL A 179 3.58 9.15 -5.46
C VAL A 179 3.04 10.43 -4.85
N HIS A 180 2.62 10.39 -3.58
CA HIS A 180 2.14 11.57 -2.87
C HIS A 180 2.41 11.49 -1.36
N GLY A 181 2.76 12.64 -0.75
CA GLY A 181 2.86 12.82 0.70
C GLY A 181 4.24 13.22 1.21
N ALA A 182 4.47 13.04 2.49
CA ALA A 182 5.64 13.56 3.18
C ALA A 182 6.98 12.99 2.67
N LEU A 183 7.96 13.86 2.40
CA LEU A 183 9.34 13.50 2.18
C LEU A 183 10.14 13.48 3.48
N CYS A 184 11.13 12.59 3.57
CA CYS A 184 12.14 12.57 4.60
C CYS A 184 13.43 13.23 4.07
N MET A 185 14.14 13.97 4.96
CA MET A 185 15.45 14.53 4.63
C MET A 185 16.55 13.46 4.56
N CYS A 186 16.40 12.41 5.35
CA CYS A 186 17.32 11.27 5.37
C CYS A 186 16.89 10.21 4.35
N LEU A 187 17.86 9.41 3.91
CA LEU A 187 17.59 8.18 3.15
C LEU A 187 16.54 7.32 3.84
N SER A 188 15.65 6.73 3.05
CA SER A 188 14.56 5.88 3.54
C SER A 188 15.09 4.75 4.44
N GLY A 189 14.53 4.61 5.64
CA GLY A 189 14.93 3.58 6.62
C GLY A 189 16.22 3.84 7.39
N GLN A 190 16.96 4.94 7.15
CA GLN A 190 18.29 5.19 7.75
C GLN A 190 18.30 6.35 8.76
N CYS A 191 17.16 6.97 9.05
CA CYS A 191 17.11 8.15 9.91
C CYS A 191 17.33 7.81 11.39
N GLN A 192 18.33 8.44 12.00
CA GLN A 192 18.64 8.33 13.43
C GLN A 192 18.30 9.61 14.21
N LEU A 193 17.80 10.67 13.57
CA LEU A 193 17.68 12.00 14.17
C LEU A 193 16.77 12.00 15.42
N SER A 194 15.63 11.29 15.37
CA SER A 194 14.75 11.15 16.54
C SER A 194 15.37 10.36 17.70
N ALA A 195 16.26 9.42 17.40
CA ALA A 195 16.96 8.65 18.44
C ALA A 195 18.02 9.53 19.12
N VAL A 196 18.79 10.30 18.36
CA VAL A 196 19.84 11.20 18.87
C VAL A 196 19.25 12.32 19.73
N LEU A 197 18.16 12.96 19.27
CA LEU A 197 17.58 14.13 19.96
C LEU A 197 16.58 13.78 21.07
N GLY A 198 16.03 12.57 21.09
CA GLY A 198 14.96 12.26 22.04
C GLY A 198 14.81 10.78 22.37
N SER A 199 15.84 9.96 22.15
CA SER A 199 15.85 8.51 22.45
C SER A 199 14.66 7.74 21.83
N ARG A 200 14.12 8.22 20.69
CA ARG A 200 12.95 7.66 19.99
C ARG A 200 13.35 7.15 18.61
N SER A 201 13.24 5.85 18.38
CA SER A 201 13.57 5.29 17.06
C SER A 201 12.51 5.61 16.01
N GLY A 202 12.84 6.48 15.05
CA GLY A 202 11.99 6.77 13.90
C GLY A 202 11.73 5.54 13.02
N ASN A 203 12.72 4.66 12.90
CA ASN A 203 12.63 3.43 12.12
C ASN A 203 11.77 2.34 12.81
N ARG A 204 11.42 2.56 14.08
CA ARG A 204 10.50 1.71 14.85
C ARG A 204 9.16 2.40 15.13
N GLY A 205 8.77 3.33 14.28
CA GLY A 205 7.47 3.98 14.31
C GLY A 205 7.33 5.16 15.28
N LEU A 206 8.40 5.58 15.94
CA LEU A 206 8.39 6.64 16.96
C LEU A 206 9.03 7.95 16.48
N CYS A 207 9.01 8.22 15.18
CA CYS A 207 9.54 9.46 14.61
C CYS A 207 8.84 10.69 15.22
N ALA A 208 9.61 11.59 15.83
CA ALA A 208 9.13 12.86 16.38
C ALA A 208 9.18 14.01 15.35
N GLN A 209 9.56 13.72 14.09
CA GLN A 209 9.74 14.69 13.02
C GLN A 209 10.71 15.85 13.35
N PRO A 210 11.87 15.59 13.99
CA PRO A 210 12.78 16.67 14.39
C PRO A 210 13.34 17.45 13.20
N CYS A 211 13.39 16.86 12.00
CA CYS A 211 13.75 17.57 10.76
C CYS A 211 12.78 18.72 10.40
N ARG A 212 11.64 18.86 11.10
CA ARG A 212 10.66 19.94 10.90
C ARG A 212 10.86 21.11 11.87
N LEU A 213 11.75 20.93 12.86
CA LEU A 213 12.13 22.00 13.77
C LEU A 213 13.01 23.04 13.06
N PRO A 214 13.17 24.24 13.65
CA PRO A 214 14.06 25.26 13.12
C PRO A 214 15.52 24.81 13.23
N PHE A 215 16.07 24.33 12.14
CA PHE A 215 17.50 24.13 11.95
C PHE A 215 17.98 25.10 10.88
N ALA A 216 18.89 25.99 11.23
CA ALA A 216 19.45 26.97 10.34
C ALA A 216 20.90 26.63 10.00
N ALA A 217 21.23 26.66 8.71
CA ALA A 217 22.59 26.76 8.21
C ALA A 217 22.91 28.22 7.84
N ASP A 218 24.18 28.57 7.70
CA ASP A 218 24.57 29.91 7.24
C ASP A 218 24.01 30.21 5.86
N GLY A 219 23.26 31.33 5.74
CA GLY A 219 22.55 31.70 4.52
C GLY A 219 21.35 30.83 4.17
N GLY A 220 20.87 30.01 5.12
CA GLY A 220 19.71 29.14 4.97
C GLY A 220 18.37 29.84 5.23
N THR A 221 17.30 29.03 5.29
CA THR A 221 15.90 29.47 5.45
C THR A 221 15.43 29.46 6.92
N GLY A 222 16.25 28.92 7.84
CA GLY A 222 15.87 28.66 9.21
C GLY A 222 15.20 27.30 9.44
N HIS A 223 14.84 26.57 8.36
CA HIS A 223 14.26 25.23 8.40
C HIS A 223 14.91 24.31 7.36
N ASP A 224 16.21 24.30 7.32
CA ASP A 224 17.03 23.69 6.24
C ASP A 224 17.08 22.15 6.23
N LEU A 225 16.30 21.51 7.11
CA LEU A 225 16.00 20.08 7.08
C LEU A 225 14.55 19.76 6.73
N SER A 226 13.70 20.77 6.52
CA SER A 226 12.27 20.58 6.27
C SER A 226 11.97 20.60 4.76
N LEU A 227 11.81 19.42 4.17
CA LEU A 227 11.39 19.32 2.76
C LEU A 227 9.89 19.59 2.59
N LYS A 228 9.49 20.13 1.43
CA LYS A 228 8.12 20.13 0.92
C LYS A 228 7.57 18.70 0.86
N ASP A 229 6.28 18.55 0.76
CA ASP A 229 5.66 17.26 0.46
C ASP A 229 5.85 16.91 -1.03
N MET A 230 5.87 15.62 -1.34
CA MET A 230 6.02 15.12 -2.70
C MET A 230 4.66 15.02 -3.40
N SER A 231 4.58 15.44 -4.67
CA SER A 231 3.54 14.99 -5.60
C SER A 231 4.19 14.52 -6.90
N LEU A 232 3.84 13.31 -7.33
CA LEU A 232 4.17 12.71 -8.63
C LEU A 232 2.88 12.29 -9.35
N ILE A 233 1.73 12.87 -8.99
CA ILE A 233 0.43 12.50 -9.56
C ILE A 233 0.40 12.74 -11.07
N GLU A 234 0.97 13.83 -11.55
CA GLU A 234 1.07 14.13 -12.98
C GLU A 234 1.96 13.16 -13.77
N TYR A 235 2.90 12.49 -13.09
CA TYR A 235 3.84 11.54 -13.69
C TYR A 235 3.34 10.10 -13.71
N LEU A 236 2.14 9.79 -13.19
CA LEU A 236 1.63 8.42 -13.12
C LEU A 236 1.58 7.71 -14.48
N PRO A 237 1.10 8.35 -15.58
CA PRO A 237 1.10 7.71 -16.90
C PRO A 237 2.51 7.36 -17.38
N GLU A 238 3.50 8.20 -17.10
CA GLU A 238 4.90 7.97 -17.43
C GLU A 238 5.50 6.81 -16.63
N LEU A 239 5.22 6.76 -15.32
CA LEU A 239 5.65 5.68 -14.44
C LEU A 239 5.08 4.31 -14.87
N VAL A 240 3.83 4.29 -15.33
CA VAL A 240 3.22 3.07 -15.92
C VAL A 240 4.00 2.62 -17.15
N GLN A 241 4.38 3.55 -18.03
CA GLN A 241 5.17 3.23 -19.23
C GLN A 241 6.55 2.67 -18.88
N MET A 242 7.16 3.11 -17.77
CA MET A 242 8.42 2.57 -17.25
C MET A 242 8.26 1.16 -16.65
N GLY A 243 7.04 0.70 -16.36
CA GLY A 243 6.77 -0.59 -15.72
C GLY A 243 6.61 -0.55 -14.22
N VAL A 244 6.44 0.63 -13.61
CA VAL A 244 6.00 0.76 -12.22
C VAL A 244 4.48 0.63 -12.19
N LEU A 245 3.97 -0.35 -11.44
CA LEU A 245 2.55 -0.70 -11.48
C LEU A 245 1.82 -0.51 -10.15
N SER A 246 2.51 -0.15 -9.06
CA SER A 246 1.86 0.15 -7.78
C SER A 246 2.24 1.55 -7.30
N PHE A 247 1.23 2.37 -7.05
CA PHE A 247 1.34 3.79 -6.70
C PHE A 247 0.84 4.02 -5.29
N LYS A 248 1.81 4.20 -4.37
CA LYS A 248 1.55 4.32 -2.94
C LYS A 248 1.39 5.76 -2.49
N ILE A 249 0.31 6.01 -1.78
CA ILE A 249 0.06 7.29 -1.12
C ILE A 249 0.57 7.21 0.33
N GLU A 250 1.43 8.14 0.77
CA GLU A 250 1.85 8.24 2.17
C GLU A 250 0.76 8.93 2.98
N GLY A 251 0.42 8.41 4.17
CA GLY A 251 -0.56 9.14 4.97
C GLY A 251 -1.35 8.37 6.02
N ARG A 252 -0.90 7.28 6.65
CA ARG A 252 -1.63 6.54 7.71
C ARG A 252 -2.01 7.38 8.95
N MET A 253 -1.37 8.54 9.12
CA MET A 253 -1.71 9.50 10.17
C MET A 253 -2.51 10.71 9.64
N LYS A 254 -3.05 10.61 8.45
CA LYS A 254 -3.83 11.65 7.80
C LYS A 254 -5.32 11.43 7.96
N ARG A 255 -6.08 12.51 7.76
CA ARG A 255 -7.55 12.49 7.79
C ARG A 255 -8.13 11.72 6.59
N PRO A 256 -9.34 11.18 6.71
CA PRO A 256 -10.03 10.51 5.61
C PRO A 256 -10.16 11.38 4.35
N GLU A 257 -10.41 12.69 4.50
CA GLU A 257 -10.56 13.63 3.39
C GLU A 257 -9.26 13.74 2.55
N TYR A 258 -8.10 13.70 3.22
CA TYR A 258 -6.82 13.65 2.50
C TYR A 258 -6.69 12.38 1.66
N VAL A 259 -7.08 11.24 2.24
CA VAL A 259 -7.03 9.95 1.54
C VAL A 259 -7.97 9.96 0.34
N ALA A 260 -9.21 10.46 0.53
CA ALA A 260 -10.20 10.60 -0.53
C ALA A 260 -9.67 11.45 -1.70
N ALA A 261 -9.16 12.65 -1.39
CA ALA A 261 -8.61 13.55 -2.41
C ALA A 261 -7.43 12.95 -3.15
N ALA A 262 -6.47 12.33 -2.44
CA ALA A 262 -5.28 11.75 -3.05
C ALA A 262 -5.60 10.54 -3.94
N VAL A 263 -6.50 9.64 -3.51
CA VAL A 263 -6.96 8.51 -4.32
C VAL A 263 -7.67 9.01 -5.57
N THR A 264 -8.60 9.97 -5.43
CA THR A 264 -9.35 10.53 -6.57
C THR A 264 -8.41 11.21 -7.57
N ALA A 265 -7.44 12.00 -7.09
CA ALA A 265 -6.43 12.62 -7.96
C ALA A 265 -5.62 11.59 -8.75
N CYS A 266 -5.14 10.53 -8.09
CA CYS A 266 -4.41 9.45 -8.76
C CYS A 266 -5.28 8.71 -9.79
N LYS A 267 -6.57 8.44 -9.48
CA LYS A 267 -7.51 7.81 -10.43
C LYS A 267 -7.70 8.66 -11.68
N LYS A 268 -7.91 9.97 -11.50
CA LYS A 268 -8.06 10.91 -12.63
C LYS A 268 -6.82 10.95 -13.52
N SER A 269 -5.64 11.08 -12.91
CA SER A 269 -4.38 11.06 -13.65
C SER A 269 -4.19 9.77 -14.46
N LEU A 270 -4.46 8.60 -13.89
CA LEU A 270 -4.38 7.32 -14.59
C LEU A 270 -5.44 7.16 -15.69
N ALA A 271 -6.58 7.84 -15.58
CA ALA A 271 -7.61 7.91 -16.62
C ALA A 271 -7.28 8.93 -17.73
N GLY A 272 -6.18 9.68 -17.61
CA GLY A 272 -5.83 10.76 -18.54
C GLY A 272 -6.63 12.05 -18.32
N GLU A 273 -7.31 12.19 -17.18
CA GLU A 273 -8.07 13.36 -16.78
C GLU A 273 -7.19 14.32 -15.96
N SER A 274 -7.58 15.62 -15.94
CA SER A 274 -6.90 16.61 -15.10
C SER A 274 -7.11 16.33 -13.61
N ALA A 275 -6.01 16.26 -12.87
CA ALA A 275 -6.00 16.14 -11.41
C ALA A 275 -5.77 17.50 -10.70
N ALA A 276 -5.61 18.60 -11.44
CA ALA A 276 -5.17 19.90 -10.91
C ALA A 276 -6.04 20.44 -9.78
N GLU A 277 -7.36 20.28 -9.83
CA GLU A 277 -8.27 20.70 -8.78
C GLU A 277 -7.99 19.98 -7.45
N TYR A 278 -7.78 18.66 -7.53
CA TYR A 278 -7.47 17.84 -6.34
C TYR A 278 -6.06 18.09 -5.83
N GLU A 279 -5.09 18.39 -6.69
CA GLU A 279 -3.74 18.77 -6.24
C GLU A 279 -3.75 20.12 -5.52
N HIS A 280 -4.51 21.10 -6.03
CA HIS A 280 -4.73 22.37 -5.33
C HIS A 280 -5.38 22.13 -3.95
N THR A 281 -6.42 21.32 -3.89
CA THR A 281 -7.11 20.94 -2.65
C THR A 281 -6.20 20.20 -1.68
N LEU A 282 -5.39 19.26 -2.15
CA LEU A 282 -4.37 18.56 -1.35
C LEU A 282 -3.33 19.53 -0.79
N GLY A 283 -2.95 20.57 -1.55
CA GLY A 283 -2.09 21.67 -1.11
C GLY A 283 -2.67 22.40 0.10
N ALA A 284 -3.96 22.72 0.06
CA ALA A 284 -4.67 23.39 1.15
C ALA A 284 -4.83 22.50 2.39
N ILE A 285 -5.20 21.22 2.21
CA ILE A 285 -5.40 20.30 3.35
C ILE A 285 -4.09 19.98 4.04
N PHE A 286 -3.06 19.68 3.26
CA PHE A 286 -1.79 19.21 3.79
C PHE A 286 -0.63 19.41 2.81
N SER A 287 0.02 20.55 2.91
CA SER A 287 1.34 20.73 2.29
C SER A 287 2.24 21.59 3.17
N ARG A 288 3.53 21.52 2.91
CA ARG A 288 4.56 22.38 3.48
C ARG A 288 5.03 23.33 2.39
N SER A 289 4.34 24.44 2.23
CA SER A 289 4.61 25.44 1.16
C SER A 289 4.50 24.82 -0.26
N GLY A 290 3.52 23.92 -0.48
CA GLY A 290 3.30 23.22 -1.74
C GLY A 290 4.02 21.89 -1.85
N PHE A 291 4.17 21.39 -3.09
CA PHE A 291 4.74 20.11 -3.43
C PHE A 291 6.08 20.22 -4.15
N THR A 292 6.82 19.12 -4.22
CA THR A 292 8.04 18.99 -4.98
C THR A 292 8.14 17.64 -5.67
N SER A 293 8.68 17.61 -6.87
CA SER A 293 9.13 16.44 -7.61
C SER A 293 10.66 16.42 -7.78
N GLY A 294 11.37 17.19 -6.95
CA GLY A 294 12.80 17.48 -7.11
C GLY A 294 13.69 16.24 -7.17
N TYR A 295 13.45 15.22 -6.33
CA TYR A 295 14.19 13.95 -6.42
C TYR A 295 13.94 13.26 -7.75
N TYR A 296 12.70 13.08 -8.14
CA TYR A 296 12.32 12.41 -9.38
C TYR A 296 12.95 13.07 -10.61
N ASN A 297 12.87 14.40 -10.70
CA ASN A 297 13.40 15.17 -11.81
C ASN A 297 14.91 15.44 -11.73
N GLY A 298 15.58 15.07 -10.62
CA GLY A 298 16.98 15.38 -10.38
C GLY A 298 17.25 16.86 -10.11
N ALA A 299 16.22 17.65 -9.83
CA ALA A 299 16.30 19.08 -9.55
C ALA A 299 16.46 19.33 -8.04
N LEU A 300 17.63 18.96 -7.51
CA LEU A 300 17.95 19.14 -6.11
C LEU A 300 18.34 20.59 -5.81
N GLY A 301 17.68 21.22 -4.81
CA GLY A 301 18.00 22.61 -4.49
C GLY A 301 17.09 23.19 -3.40
N ARG A 302 17.21 24.52 -3.21
CA ARG A 302 16.46 25.27 -2.18
C ARG A 302 14.94 25.17 -2.36
N ASP A 303 14.47 25.02 -3.59
CA ASP A 303 13.04 24.92 -3.92
C ASP A 303 12.36 23.66 -3.35
N MET A 304 13.14 22.66 -2.94
CA MET A 304 12.62 21.48 -2.28
C MET A 304 12.24 21.69 -0.81
N PHE A 305 12.65 22.81 -0.19
CA PHE A 305 12.39 23.07 1.23
C PHE A 305 11.09 23.83 1.43
N GLY A 306 10.39 23.54 2.53
CA GLY A 306 9.13 24.16 2.85
C GLY A 306 8.71 23.95 4.30
N VAL A 307 7.86 24.86 4.80
CA VAL A 307 7.36 24.86 6.18
C VAL A 307 5.84 25.02 6.13
N ARG A 308 5.13 24.31 6.99
CA ARG A 308 3.71 24.53 7.17
C ARG A 308 3.46 25.73 8.08
N ARG A 309 2.67 26.68 7.63
CA ARG A 309 2.30 27.90 8.36
C ARG A 309 0.89 27.77 8.93
N LYS A 310 0.52 28.70 9.82
CA LYS A 310 -0.82 28.71 10.44
C LYS A 310 -1.92 28.98 9.41
N GLU A 311 -1.63 29.80 8.41
CA GLU A 311 -2.53 30.12 7.29
C GLU A 311 -2.94 28.88 6.50
N ASP A 312 -2.03 27.93 6.31
CA ASP A 312 -2.29 26.67 5.63
C ASP A 312 -3.33 25.80 6.39
N VAL A 313 -3.41 25.96 7.73
CA VAL A 313 -4.41 25.25 8.53
C VAL A 313 -5.80 25.85 8.39
N THR A 314 -5.88 27.17 8.20
CA THR A 314 -7.16 27.89 8.05
C THR A 314 -7.78 27.62 6.69
N ALA A 315 -6.98 27.59 5.62
CA ALA A 315 -7.42 27.28 4.25
C ALA A 315 -8.02 25.87 4.11
N ALA A 316 -7.66 24.95 5.01
CA ALA A 316 -8.20 23.59 4.97
C ALA A 316 -9.69 23.48 5.30
N LYS A 317 -10.26 24.43 6.07
CA LYS A 317 -11.65 24.32 6.58
C LYS A 317 -12.70 24.29 5.46
N ASP A 318 -12.51 25.09 4.43
CA ASP A 318 -13.50 25.27 3.37
C ASP A 318 -13.55 24.09 2.38
N VAL A 319 -12.47 23.28 2.32
CA VAL A 319 -12.36 22.16 1.39
C VAL A 319 -12.71 20.79 2.03
N LEU A 320 -12.84 20.71 3.35
CA LEU A 320 -13.09 19.43 4.03
C LEU A 320 -14.49 18.86 3.75
N SER A 321 -15.52 19.72 3.79
CA SER A 321 -16.91 19.27 3.59
C SER A 321 -17.17 18.71 2.18
N PRO A 322 -16.73 19.36 1.08
CA PRO A 322 -16.83 18.75 -0.25
C PRO A 322 -16.09 17.44 -0.40
N LEU A 323 -14.95 17.28 0.28
CA LEU A 323 -14.19 16.02 0.23
C LEU A 323 -14.84 14.88 1.02
N ALA A 324 -15.49 15.19 2.15
CA ALA A 324 -16.26 14.20 2.89
C ALA A 324 -17.39 13.63 2.04
N ALA A 325 -18.01 14.45 1.18
CA ALA A 325 -19.06 14.03 0.26
C ALA A 325 -18.58 13.00 -0.78
N LEU A 326 -17.26 12.91 -1.10
CA LEU A 326 -16.71 11.96 -2.05
C LEU A 326 -16.88 10.50 -1.59
N TYR A 327 -16.93 10.28 -0.27
CA TYR A 327 -17.06 8.93 0.30
C TYR A 327 -18.25 8.80 1.26
N ASP A 328 -19.16 9.78 1.23
CA ASP A 328 -20.45 9.68 1.92
C ASP A 328 -21.35 8.68 1.18
N GLY A 329 -21.76 7.63 1.87
CA GLY A 329 -22.50 6.52 1.27
C GLY A 329 -21.65 5.59 0.41
N GLU A 330 -22.26 4.49 -0.03
CA GLU A 330 -21.60 3.50 -0.89
C GLU A 330 -21.47 4.04 -2.32
N GLN A 331 -20.31 3.82 -2.92
CA GLN A 331 -20.02 4.27 -4.29
C GLN A 331 -20.13 3.11 -5.25
N PRO A 332 -20.87 3.24 -6.38
CA PRO A 332 -21.06 2.17 -7.36
C PRO A 332 -19.83 2.07 -8.28
N LEU A 333 -18.78 1.37 -7.84
CA LEU A 333 -17.49 1.27 -8.52
C LEU A 333 -17.33 -0.01 -9.35
N ILE A 334 -18.15 -1.04 -9.10
CA ILE A 334 -18.02 -2.35 -9.74
C ILE A 334 -19.14 -2.55 -10.75
N ARG A 335 -18.78 -2.72 -12.04
CA ARG A 335 -19.72 -3.07 -13.10
C ARG A 335 -20.26 -4.47 -12.87
N ALA A 336 -21.61 -4.62 -12.83
CA ALA A 336 -22.31 -5.89 -12.74
C ALA A 336 -23.19 -6.09 -13.99
N ASP A 337 -22.84 -7.09 -14.80
CA ASP A 337 -23.66 -7.52 -15.93
C ASP A 337 -24.69 -8.53 -15.42
N MET A 338 -25.94 -8.41 -15.86
CA MET A 338 -27.10 -9.16 -15.35
C MET A 338 -27.84 -9.84 -16.48
N HIS A 339 -28.37 -11.04 -16.23
CA HIS A 339 -29.25 -11.73 -17.17
C HIS A 339 -30.39 -12.39 -16.39
N LEU A 340 -31.63 -11.98 -16.66
CA LEU A 340 -32.82 -12.54 -16.03
C LEU A 340 -33.54 -13.43 -17.04
N SER A 341 -33.89 -14.65 -16.60
CA SER A 341 -34.78 -15.55 -17.33
C SER A 341 -35.99 -15.92 -16.47
N ALA A 342 -37.20 -15.92 -17.08
CA ALA A 342 -38.43 -16.26 -16.40
C ALA A 342 -39.48 -16.85 -17.32
N GLN A 343 -40.05 -18.03 -16.95
CA GLN A 343 -41.09 -18.74 -17.67
C GLN A 343 -42.24 -19.07 -16.71
N VAL A 344 -43.47 -19.07 -17.23
CA VAL A 344 -44.65 -19.41 -16.40
C VAL A 344 -44.56 -20.83 -15.85
N GLY A 345 -44.76 -20.98 -14.56
CA GLY A 345 -44.67 -22.25 -13.85
C GLY A 345 -43.29 -22.62 -13.34
N GLU A 346 -42.26 -21.90 -13.75
CA GLU A 346 -40.87 -22.08 -13.30
C GLU A 346 -40.44 -20.94 -12.35
N LYS A 347 -39.36 -21.13 -11.60
CA LYS A 347 -38.75 -20.02 -10.88
C LYS A 347 -38.05 -19.05 -11.83
N ALA A 348 -38.08 -17.77 -11.53
CA ALA A 348 -37.23 -16.80 -12.21
C ALA A 348 -35.77 -16.93 -11.74
N TYR A 349 -34.85 -16.83 -12.69
CA TYR A 349 -33.41 -16.90 -12.46
C TYR A 349 -32.74 -15.57 -12.81
N LEU A 350 -31.86 -15.12 -11.96
CA LEU A 350 -31.02 -13.96 -12.24
C LEU A 350 -29.53 -14.36 -12.14
N ALA A 351 -28.84 -14.34 -13.26
CA ALA A 351 -27.41 -14.45 -13.32
C ALA A 351 -26.78 -13.05 -13.20
N VAL A 352 -25.77 -12.91 -12.35
CA VAL A 352 -25.02 -11.66 -12.19
C VAL A 352 -23.54 -11.95 -12.26
N LYS A 353 -22.81 -11.14 -13.05
CA LYS A 353 -21.37 -11.28 -13.25
C LYS A 353 -20.65 -9.95 -12.97
N ALA A 354 -19.65 -9.95 -12.11
CA ALA A 354 -18.76 -8.82 -11.86
C ALA A 354 -17.39 -9.28 -11.39
N ALA A 355 -16.35 -8.50 -11.61
CA ALA A 355 -14.98 -8.77 -11.17
C ALA A 355 -14.47 -10.20 -11.46
N GLY A 356 -14.88 -10.79 -12.57
CA GLY A 356 -14.52 -12.16 -12.97
C GLY A 356 -15.25 -13.28 -12.21
N LYS A 357 -16.19 -12.94 -11.33
CA LYS A 357 -17.04 -13.88 -10.57
C LYS A 357 -18.46 -13.88 -11.15
N SER A 358 -19.18 -15.00 -10.98
CA SER A 358 -20.57 -15.13 -11.39
C SER A 358 -21.37 -15.86 -10.32
N VAL A 359 -22.61 -15.43 -10.15
CA VAL A 359 -23.59 -16.05 -9.23
C VAL A 359 -24.93 -16.19 -9.90
N PHE A 360 -25.78 -17.06 -9.37
CA PHE A 360 -27.15 -17.31 -9.80
C PHE A 360 -28.08 -17.24 -8.62
N ALA A 361 -29.12 -16.43 -8.70
CA ALA A 361 -30.17 -16.38 -7.69
C ALA A 361 -31.51 -16.80 -8.29
N GLU A 362 -32.32 -17.46 -7.50
CA GLU A 362 -33.66 -17.91 -7.87
C GLU A 362 -34.71 -17.13 -7.10
N SER A 363 -35.86 -16.88 -7.71
CA SER A 363 -37.05 -16.37 -7.02
C SER A 363 -37.56 -17.38 -5.97
N GLU A 364 -38.24 -16.89 -4.95
CA GLU A 364 -38.87 -17.77 -3.94
C GLU A 364 -40.00 -18.60 -4.52
N ASN A 365 -40.83 -17.96 -5.33
CA ASN A 365 -42.02 -18.56 -5.95
C ASN A 365 -41.82 -18.80 -7.44
N ALA A 366 -42.58 -19.72 -7.99
CA ALA A 366 -42.71 -19.91 -9.44
C ALA A 366 -43.43 -18.70 -10.07
N VAL A 367 -42.96 -18.32 -11.25
CA VAL A 367 -43.55 -17.22 -12.06
C VAL A 367 -44.99 -17.57 -12.44
N GLN A 368 -45.89 -16.66 -12.17
CA GLN A 368 -47.32 -16.85 -12.45
C GLN A 368 -47.68 -16.29 -13.83
N LYS A 369 -48.76 -16.82 -14.42
CA LYS A 369 -49.36 -16.20 -15.60
C LYS A 369 -50.09 -14.90 -15.20
N ALA A 370 -49.89 -13.86 -16.00
CA ALA A 370 -50.54 -12.57 -15.78
C ALA A 370 -52.06 -12.66 -15.89
N LYS A 371 -52.76 -12.15 -14.87
CA LYS A 371 -54.22 -12.09 -14.89
C LYS A 371 -54.75 -10.85 -15.58
N ASN A 372 -54.09 -9.72 -15.45
CA ASN A 372 -54.52 -8.42 -15.99
C ASN A 372 -53.48 -7.80 -16.91
N ARG A 373 -52.23 -7.70 -16.45
CA ARG A 373 -51.11 -7.08 -17.20
C ARG A 373 -49.84 -7.89 -17.01
N ALA A 374 -49.25 -8.30 -18.11
CA ALA A 374 -47.94 -8.92 -18.11
C ALA A 374 -46.87 -7.89 -17.79
N VAL A 375 -45.78 -8.31 -17.11
CA VAL A 375 -44.60 -7.47 -16.90
C VAL A 375 -43.76 -7.43 -18.18
N GLY A 376 -43.38 -6.22 -18.61
CA GLY A 376 -42.56 -6.03 -19.80
C GLY A 376 -41.07 -6.03 -19.48
N SER A 377 -40.23 -6.33 -20.48
CA SER A 377 -38.76 -6.33 -20.36
C SER A 377 -38.21 -4.99 -19.91
N GLU A 378 -38.74 -3.86 -20.39
CA GLU A 378 -38.31 -2.50 -19.95
C GLU A 378 -38.58 -2.25 -18.49
N GLU A 379 -39.68 -2.75 -17.94
CA GLU A 379 -39.99 -2.59 -16.50
C GLU A 379 -39.03 -3.41 -15.65
N ILE A 380 -38.70 -4.62 -16.08
CA ILE A 380 -37.74 -5.50 -15.42
C ILE A 380 -36.34 -4.85 -15.45
N GLU A 381 -35.90 -4.39 -16.64
CA GLU A 381 -34.60 -3.74 -16.81
C GLU A 381 -34.46 -2.51 -15.90
N THR A 382 -35.46 -1.63 -15.91
CA THR A 382 -35.47 -0.43 -15.05
C THR A 382 -35.28 -0.77 -13.58
N ARG A 383 -35.81 -1.91 -13.10
CA ARG A 383 -35.70 -2.37 -11.71
C ARG A 383 -34.34 -3.02 -11.44
N LEU A 384 -33.82 -3.81 -12.38
CA LEU A 384 -32.52 -4.45 -12.24
C LEU A 384 -31.39 -3.42 -12.22
N ARG A 385 -31.49 -2.33 -13.00
CA ARG A 385 -30.51 -1.23 -13.04
C ARG A 385 -30.43 -0.44 -11.72
N LYS A 386 -31.42 -0.56 -10.83
CA LYS A 386 -31.43 0.15 -9.52
C LYS A 386 -30.58 -0.59 -8.50
N CYS A 387 -29.26 -0.64 -8.67
CA CYS A 387 -28.34 -1.30 -7.75
C CYS A 387 -28.18 -0.60 -6.39
N GLY A 388 -28.67 0.61 -6.20
CA GLY A 388 -28.67 1.55 -5.05
C GLY A 388 -27.98 1.08 -3.79
N SER A 389 -27.30 1.93 -3.06
CA SER A 389 -26.63 1.65 -1.77
C SER A 389 -25.67 0.42 -1.77
N THR A 390 -25.23 -0.03 -2.95
CA THR A 390 -24.23 -1.11 -3.11
C THR A 390 -23.04 -0.61 -3.91
N GLN A 391 -21.93 -1.34 -3.84
CA GLN A 391 -20.74 -1.06 -4.65
C GLN A 391 -20.90 -1.35 -6.16
N PHE A 392 -22.08 -1.85 -6.57
CA PHE A 392 -22.32 -2.26 -7.95
C PHE A 392 -23.10 -1.20 -8.75
N TYR A 393 -22.77 -1.09 -10.04
CA TYR A 393 -23.64 -0.44 -11.03
C TYR A 393 -23.95 -1.42 -12.16
N ALA A 394 -25.17 -1.30 -12.73
CA ALA A 394 -25.61 -2.19 -13.79
C ALA A 394 -24.84 -1.91 -15.09
N GLY A 395 -24.22 -2.94 -15.63
CA GLY A 395 -23.62 -2.97 -16.94
C GLY A 395 -24.65 -3.39 -18.01
N GLU A 396 -24.38 -4.48 -18.72
CA GLU A 396 -25.33 -5.09 -19.65
C GLU A 396 -26.44 -5.81 -18.87
N VAL A 397 -27.69 -5.62 -19.31
CA VAL A 397 -28.86 -6.28 -18.72
C VAL A 397 -29.58 -7.02 -19.85
N GLY A 398 -29.46 -8.35 -19.87
CA GLY A 398 -30.20 -9.26 -20.74
C GLY A 398 -31.48 -9.74 -20.07
N ILE A 399 -32.55 -9.85 -20.82
CA ILE A 399 -33.84 -10.33 -20.34
C ILE A 399 -34.40 -11.33 -21.31
N ASP A 400 -34.67 -12.55 -20.84
CA ASP A 400 -35.31 -13.64 -21.55
C ASP A 400 -36.57 -14.08 -20.80
N ILE A 401 -37.73 -13.65 -21.27
CA ILE A 401 -39.00 -13.88 -20.58
C ILE A 401 -40.05 -14.47 -21.53
N GLY A 402 -40.85 -15.38 -21.00
CA GLY A 402 -41.99 -15.92 -21.70
C GLY A 402 -43.14 -14.91 -21.86
N ASP A 403 -44.07 -15.23 -22.75
CA ASP A 403 -45.30 -14.45 -22.93
C ASP A 403 -46.18 -14.50 -21.67
N ASP A 404 -46.93 -13.44 -21.42
CA ASP A 404 -47.93 -13.34 -20.34
C ASP A 404 -47.39 -13.64 -18.91
N ILE A 405 -46.14 -13.38 -18.64
CA ILE A 405 -45.61 -13.58 -17.27
C ILE A 405 -46.06 -12.48 -16.30
N PHE A 406 -46.27 -12.88 -15.05
CA PHE A 406 -46.43 -11.98 -13.94
C PHE A 406 -45.27 -12.17 -12.93
N LEU A 407 -44.45 -11.15 -12.79
CA LEU A 407 -43.40 -11.05 -11.77
C LEU A 407 -43.57 -9.69 -11.09
N SER A 408 -43.85 -9.70 -9.79
CA SER A 408 -44.08 -8.46 -9.05
C SER A 408 -42.78 -7.63 -8.90
N ALA A 409 -43.00 -6.32 -8.75
CA ALA A 409 -41.88 -5.40 -8.45
C ALA A 409 -41.06 -5.80 -7.23
N SER A 410 -41.73 -6.34 -6.20
CA SER A 410 -41.10 -6.82 -4.97
C SER A 410 -40.22 -8.03 -5.23
N GLU A 411 -40.67 -8.98 -6.04
CA GLU A 411 -39.93 -10.18 -6.39
C GLU A 411 -38.68 -9.86 -7.22
N ILE A 412 -38.78 -8.97 -8.23
CA ILE A 412 -37.62 -8.52 -9.02
C ILE A 412 -36.59 -7.85 -8.12
N ASN A 413 -37.02 -6.95 -7.21
CA ASN A 413 -36.14 -6.28 -6.28
C ASN A 413 -35.52 -7.24 -5.25
N SER A 414 -36.26 -8.24 -4.77
CA SER A 414 -35.74 -9.27 -3.85
C SER A 414 -34.70 -10.13 -4.55
N LEU A 415 -34.99 -10.58 -5.77
CA LEU A 415 -34.09 -11.40 -6.59
C LEU A 415 -32.77 -10.66 -6.87
N ARG A 416 -32.84 -9.37 -7.28
CA ARG A 416 -31.67 -8.53 -7.48
C ARG A 416 -30.86 -8.39 -6.18
N ARG A 417 -31.47 -8.06 -5.05
CA ARG A 417 -30.76 -7.91 -3.77
C ARG A 417 -30.06 -9.20 -3.37
N LYS A 418 -30.75 -10.34 -3.50
CA LYS A 418 -30.19 -11.66 -3.24
C LYS A 418 -28.99 -11.96 -4.12
N ALA A 419 -29.09 -11.72 -5.42
CA ALA A 419 -28.01 -11.95 -6.36
C ALA A 419 -26.78 -11.06 -6.09
N LEU A 420 -27.01 -9.76 -5.78
CA LEU A 420 -25.90 -8.83 -5.46
C LEU A 420 -25.24 -9.20 -4.13
N ALA A 421 -25.97 -9.63 -3.12
CA ALA A 421 -25.39 -10.10 -1.85
C ALA A 421 -24.53 -11.36 -2.06
N MET A 422 -25.04 -12.35 -2.79
CA MET A 422 -24.27 -13.55 -3.15
C MET A 422 -23.01 -13.19 -3.95
N LEU A 423 -23.09 -12.19 -4.84
CA LEU A 423 -21.94 -11.74 -5.63
C LEU A 423 -20.90 -11.05 -4.74
N GLU A 424 -21.31 -10.24 -3.78
CA GLU A 424 -20.45 -9.60 -2.79
C GLU A 424 -19.65 -10.63 -1.99
N GLU A 425 -20.35 -11.65 -1.44
CA GLU A 425 -19.71 -12.78 -0.74
C GLU A 425 -18.71 -13.51 -1.67
N LYS A 426 -19.09 -13.74 -2.93
CA LYS A 426 -18.25 -14.44 -3.90
C LYS A 426 -17.02 -13.62 -4.32
N ILE A 427 -17.13 -12.30 -4.37
CA ILE A 427 -16.00 -11.39 -4.62
C ILE A 427 -15.06 -11.35 -3.42
N ALA A 428 -15.62 -11.40 -2.20
CA ALA A 428 -14.84 -11.42 -0.96
C ALA A 428 -14.07 -12.72 -0.74
N GLU A 429 -14.49 -13.81 -1.40
CA GLU A 429 -13.89 -15.13 -1.20
C GLU A 429 -12.39 -15.14 -1.54
N ARG A 430 -11.57 -15.60 -0.60
CA ARG A 430 -10.12 -15.78 -0.73
C ARG A 430 -9.73 -17.19 -0.32
N SER A 431 -8.66 -17.70 -0.94
CA SER A 431 -8.06 -18.96 -0.52
C SER A 431 -7.47 -18.84 0.87
N GLU A 432 -7.48 -19.92 1.62
CA GLU A 432 -6.78 -19.99 2.90
C GLU A 432 -5.27 -19.87 2.68
N ILE A 433 -4.59 -19.24 3.62
CA ILE A 433 -3.13 -19.13 3.64
C ILE A 433 -2.66 -19.99 4.82
N PRO A 434 -2.11 -21.17 4.56
CA PRO A 434 -1.65 -22.07 5.62
C PRO A 434 -0.55 -21.42 6.47
N PHE A 435 -0.65 -21.58 7.78
CA PHE A 435 0.39 -21.18 8.72
C PHE A 435 0.94 -22.40 9.46
N TYR A 436 2.25 -22.63 9.34
CA TYR A 436 2.98 -23.70 9.97
C TYR A 436 3.84 -23.16 11.11
N PRO A 437 3.49 -23.37 12.38
CA PRO A 437 4.26 -22.88 13.51
C PRO A 437 5.73 -23.31 13.44
N GLN A 438 6.63 -22.38 13.71
CA GLN A 438 8.07 -22.62 13.69
C GLN A 438 8.63 -22.51 15.11
N GLU A 439 9.54 -23.41 15.45
CA GLU A 439 10.30 -23.28 16.70
C GLU A 439 11.30 -22.11 16.56
N ILE A 440 11.19 -21.15 17.47
CA ILE A 440 12.06 -19.97 17.49
C ILE A 440 13.23 -20.28 18.43
N SER A 441 14.35 -20.68 17.88
CA SER A 441 15.57 -20.91 18.65
C SER A 441 16.50 -19.70 18.55
N ILE A 442 16.55 -18.88 19.61
CA ILE A 442 17.44 -17.72 19.68
C ILE A 442 18.76 -18.17 20.30
N ARG A 443 19.76 -18.40 19.46
CA ARG A 443 21.12 -18.67 19.93
C ARG A 443 21.80 -17.40 20.40
N ARG A 444 21.72 -17.12 21.68
CA ARG A 444 22.50 -16.03 22.30
C ARG A 444 23.99 -16.39 22.27
N ARG A 445 24.72 -15.92 21.26
CA ARG A 445 26.18 -15.96 21.34
C ARG A 445 26.62 -15.03 22.47
N ARG A 446 27.13 -15.56 23.57
CA ARG A 446 27.87 -14.77 24.55
C ARG A 446 29.10 -14.21 23.85
N SER A 447 29.05 -12.93 23.47
CA SER A 447 30.24 -12.23 23.00
C SER A 447 31.19 -12.10 24.19
N GLN A 448 32.34 -12.75 24.13
CA GLN A 448 33.39 -12.59 25.17
C GLN A 448 34.01 -11.18 25.12
N ASN A 449 33.93 -10.48 23.99
CA ASN A 449 34.44 -9.12 23.82
C ASN A 449 33.27 -8.14 23.73
N ARG A 450 33.02 -7.42 24.81
CA ARG A 450 32.12 -6.25 24.82
C ARG A 450 32.86 -5.06 24.22
N GLY A 451 32.31 -4.40 23.23
CA GLY A 451 32.88 -3.21 22.60
C GLY A 451 31.95 -2.64 21.54
N TYR A 452 32.07 -1.37 21.31
CA TYR A 452 31.25 -0.68 20.29
C TYR A 452 31.72 -1.00 18.87
N VAL A 453 30.77 -1.11 17.95
CA VAL A 453 31.01 -1.03 16.52
C VAL A 453 30.60 0.37 16.08
N ILE A 454 31.56 1.16 15.62
CA ILE A 454 31.29 2.52 15.18
C ILE A 454 31.41 2.60 13.65
N ARG A 455 30.53 3.34 13.02
CA ARG A 455 30.59 3.69 11.59
C ARG A 455 30.87 5.17 11.47
N VAL A 456 31.93 5.50 10.76
CA VAL A 456 32.33 6.90 10.53
C VAL A 456 32.35 7.19 9.02
N ARG A 457 32.22 8.46 8.65
CA ARG A 457 32.25 8.90 7.25
C ARG A 457 33.64 9.36 6.82
N ASN A 458 34.43 9.82 7.75
CA ASN A 458 35.81 10.26 7.51
C ASN A 458 36.68 9.93 8.72
N VAL A 459 38.00 9.98 8.52
CA VAL A 459 39.01 9.62 9.55
C VAL A 459 38.93 10.51 10.78
N SER A 460 38.60 11.79 10.64
CA SER A 460 38.52 12.73 11.76
C SER A 460 37.41 12.40 12.80
N GLN A 461 36.48 11.52 12.45
CA GLN A 461 35.43 11.06 13.34
C GLN A 461 35.83 9.84 14.18
N ILE A 462 37.01 9.29 13.96
CA ILE A 462 37.52 8.17 14.75
C ILE A 462 37.94 8.71 16.13
N PRO A 463 37.37 8.16 17.26
CA PRO A 463 37.77 8.58 18.58
C PRO A 463 39.27 8.35 18.83
N SER A 464 39.92 9.23 19.58
CA SER A 464 41.30 9.06 19.98
C SER A 464 41.50 7.88 20.93
N ASP A 465 40.50 7.57 21.77
CA ASP A 465 40.45 6.37 22.59
C ASP A 465 39.60 5.28 21.93
N LEU A 466 40.25 4.21 21.48
CA LEU A 466 39.63 3.03 20.88
C LEU A 466 39.52 1.85 21.85
N SER A 467 39.84 1.99 23.15
CA SER A 467 39.83 0.90 24.12
C SER A 467 38.47 0.20 24.25
N TYR A 468 37.38 0.92 23.98
CA TYR A 468 36.01 0.43 23.98
C TYR A 468 35.44 0.14 22.59
N VAL A 469 36.24 0.34 21.51
CA VAL A 469 35.81 0.14 20.13
C VAL A 469 36.30 -1.22 19.65
N ARG A 470 35.37 -2.08 19.28
CA ARG A 470 35.66 -3.40 18.72
C ARG A 470 35.91 -3.36 17.21
N ARG A 471 35.25 -2.46 16.51
CA ARG A 471 35.32 -2.35 15.06
C ARG A 471 34.97 -0.92 14.61
N VAL A 472 35.73 -0.42 13.66
CA VAL A 472 35.42 0.80 12.92
C VAL A 472 35.00 0.41 11.50
N ILE A 473 33.85 0.92 11.03
CA ILE A 473 33.37 0.76 9.66
C ILE A 473 33.60 2.07 8.95
N LEU A 474 34.34 2.00 7.84
CA LEU A 474 34.76 3.14 7.03
C LEU A 474 34.09 3.05 5.64
N PRO A 475 33.88 4.18 4.94
CA PRO A 475 33.55 4.18 3.51
C PRO A 475 34.67 3.53 2.69
N MET A 476 34.33 2.88 1.56
CA MET A 476 35.30 2.41 0.60
C MET A 476 36.16 3.60 0.07
N GLY A 477 37.45 3.43 -0.02
CA GLY A 477 38.41 4.48 -0.44
C GLY A 477 39.11 5.21 0.70
N VAL A 478 38.54 5.26 1.91
CA VAL A 478 39.17 5.87 3.09
C VAL A 478 40.30 5.00 3.67
N GLY A 479 40.32 3.71 3.29
CA GLY A 479 41.36 2.75 3.74
C GLY A 479 42.77 3.09 3.31
N GLU A 480 42.95 3.77 2.16
CA GLU A 480 44.25 4.22 1.67
C GLU A 480 44.82 5.35 2.53
N GLU A 481 44.01 6.27 3.03
CA GLU A 481 44.44 7.33 3.93
C GLU A 481 44.86 6.78 5.30
N LEU A 482 44.21 5.68 5.77
CA LEU A 482 44.52 5.04 7.04
C LEU A 482 45.72 4.15 7.02
N SER A 483 46.14 3.64 5.85
CA SER A 483 47.38 2.86 5.69
C SER A 483 48.63 3.71 5.91
N LEU A 484 48.50 5.04 5.82
CA LEU A 484 49.57 6.00 6.10
C LEU A 484 49.66 6.43 7.58
N ILE A 485 48.66 6.08 8.40
CA ILE A 485 48.61 6.41 9.84
C ILE A 485 48.59 5.09 10.61
N HIS A 486 49.74 4.47 10.79
CA HIS A 486 50.02 3.32 11.67
C HIS A 486 48.82 2.51 12.19
N ILE A 487 48.37 1.53 11.39
CA ILE A 487 47.67 0.37 11.93
C ILE A 487 48.75 -0.67 12.20
N SER A 488 49.24 -0.71 13.41
CA SER A 488 50.10 -1.81 13.88
C SER A 488 49.22 -3.04 14.06
N GLU A 489 49.32 -3.96 13.12
CA GLU A 489 48.77 -5.31 12.97
C GLU A 489 47.54 -5.44 12.07
N PRO A 490 47.66 -6.29 11.02
CA PRO A 490 46.50 -6.70 10.21
C PRO A 490 45.66 -7.69 11.00
N THR A 491 44.51 -7.28 11.47
CA THR A 491 43.48 -8.23 11.97
C THR A 491 43.03 -9.03 10.76
N ARG A 492 43.29 -10.35 10.78
CA ARG A 492 42.78 -11.30 9.80
C ARG A 492 41.25 -11.17 9.69
N LEU A 493 40.79 -11.01 8.49
CA LEU A 493 39.39 -11.08 8.05
C LEU A 493 38.76 -12.43 8.36
#